data_dbb64b88acb63e4b38fba92fb81aabe7
#
_entry.id   dbb64b88acb63e4b38fba92fb81aabe7
#
_cell.length_a   1.000
_cell.length_b   1.000
_cell.length_c   1.000
_cell.angle_alpha   90.00
_cell.angle_beta   90.00
_cell.angle_gamma   90.00
#
_symmetry.space_group_name_H-M   'P 1'
#
loop_
_entity.id
_entity.type
_entity.pdbx_description
1 polymer ?
#
loop_
_entity_poly.entity_id
_entity_poly.type
_entity_poly.pdbx_seq_one_letter_code
_entity_poly.pdbx_strand_id
1 'polypeptide(L)'
;MGIFGVLYNPSNSIEEALPWVLSEAGILSFPEREEPVFTIQEIEDLYSPENSDTLKLVSFESRGDKVQALLRIPANVSSSSPGVILLPGAGVSKEGEQGLAMELSKMGYATLTLDQRNQGAINIDGDLELFRADLEPVEYLMVYDVLKAADVLSVQPEIDPERLAVLGESNGGRFAIISCALEPSLKGVIGISTSGYGTGELDPVKVADSEAYQFYRSVDPDTYLSAVPPSRLVLIHSFNDTVISHEMALRTFDLAEEPKAMYNATEETHGYTASMRPYLEKELALLLK
;
A
#
# COMPACT_ATOMS: atom_id res chain seq x y z
N MET A 1 13.97 20.27 66.81
CA MET A 1 14.63 20.47 65.47
C MET A 1 14.30 19.24 64.67
N GLY A 2 13.27 19.32 63.87
CA GLY A 2 12.84 18.23 62.98
C GLY A 2 13.26 18.54 61.55
N ILE A 3 14.05 17.63 60.96
CA ILE A 3 14.49 17.73 59.57
C ILE A 3 13.40 17.05 58.72
N PHE A 4 12.66 17.85 57.93
CA PHE A 4 11.77 17.32 56.89
C PHE A 4 12.62 16.95 55.67
N GLY A 5 12.85 15.66 55.48
CA GLY A 5 13.37 15.14 54.23
C GLY A 5 12.29 15.20 53.14
N VAL A 6 12.51 15.99 52.11
CA VAL A 6 11.71 15.95 50.86
C VAL A 6 12.11 14.69 50.10
N LEU A 7 11.22 13.72 50.07
CA LEU A 7 11.34 12.57 49.17
C LEU A 7 11.11 13.07 47.74
N TYR A 8 12.18 13.18 46.97
CA TYR A 8 12.13 13.34 45.51
C TYR A 8 11.65 12.03 44.93
N ASN A 9 10.43 12.01 44.38
CA ASN A 9 9.89 10.90 43.65
C ASN A 9 10.19 11.17 42.16
N PRO A 10 11.16 10.47 41.52
CA PRO A 10 11.31 10.58 40.08
C PRO A 10 10.10 9.89 39.46
N SER A 11 9.21 10.68 38.88
CA SER A 11 8.21 10.16 37.97
C SER A 11 8.96 9.48 36.82
N ASN A 12 9.02 8.15 36.86
CA ASN A 12 9.32 7.35 35.67
C ASN A 12 8.17 7.59 34.67
N SER A 13 8.30 8.60 33.84
CA SER A 13 7.60 8.60 32.58
C SER A 13 8.25 7.47 31.77
N ILE A 14 7.56 6.33 31.68
CA ILE A 14 7.85 5.36 30.64
C ILE A 14 7.56 6.15 29.35
N GLU A 15 8.59 6.56 28.64
CA GLU A 15 8.44 7.03 27.26
C GLU A 15 7.83 5.86 26.51
N GLU A 16 6.56 5.95 26.14
CA GLU A 16 5.91 4.94 25.32
C GLU A 16 6.67 4.91 23.99
N ALA A 17 7.20 3.73 23.66
CA ALA A 17 7.93 3.55 22.40
C ALA A 17 6.98 3.88 21.22
N LEU A 18 7.51 4.61 20.24
CA LEU A 18 6.74 4.91 19.03
C LEU A 18 6.30 3.60 18.33
N PRO A 19 5.08 3.55 17.78
CA PRO A 19 4.57 2.36 17.11
C PRO A 19 5.22 2.11 15.75
N TRP A 20 6.16 2.96 15.35
CA TRP A 20 6.95 2.89 14.12
C TRP A 20 8.42 3.22 14.40
N VAL A 21 9.30 2.78 13.51
CA VAL A 21 10.74 3.05 13.56
C VAL A 21 11.22 3.41 12.17
N LEU A 22 12.12 4.41 12.08
CA LEU A 22 12.86 4.72 10.86
C LEU A 22 14.32 4.28 11.00
N SER A 23 14.83 3.61 9.96
CA SER A 23 16.26 3.39 9.81
C SER A 23 16.98 4.67 9.38
N GLU A 24 18.32 4.70 9.47
CA GLU A 24 19.13 5.79 8.93
C GLU A 24 18.93 5.98 7.41
N ALA A 25 18.55 4.93 6.70
CA ALA A 25 18.22 4.97 5.27
C ALA A 25 16.84 5.57 4.98
N GLY A 26 16.02 5.86 5.99
CA GLY A 26 14.64 6.33 5.84
C GLY A 26 13.62 5.21 5.64
N ILE A 27 14.02 3.96 5.83
CA ILE A 27 13.09 2.81 5.73
C ILE A 27 12.23 2.76 7.00
N LEU A 28 10.92 2.84 6.80
CA LEU A 28 9.90 2.66 7.84
C LEU A 28 9.80 1.17 8.24
N SER A 29 9.52 0.92 9.49
CA SER A 29 9.15 -0.40 9.99
C SER A 29 8.16 -0.30 11.14
N PHE A 30 7.39 -1.36 11.33
CA PHE A 30 6.41 -1.50 12.41
C PHE A 30 6.80 -2.70 13.26
N PRO A 31 7.44 -2.48 14.44
CA PRO A 31 8.01 -3.57 15.26
C PRO A 31 6.99 -4.59 15.71
N GLU A 32 5.76 -4.14 15.96
CA GLU A 32 4.66 -4.97 16.41
C GLU A 32 3.46 -4.80 15.48
N ARG A 33 2.94 -5.93 14.98
CA ARG A 33 1.71 -6.00 14.21
C ARG A 33 0.80 -7.04 14.87
N GLU A 34 -0.28 -6.54 15.46
CA GLU A 34 -1.26 -7.38 16.15
C GLU A 34 -1.96 -8.34 15.18
N GLU A 35 -2.44 -9.47 15.70
CA GLU A 35 -3.31 -10.38 14.96
C GLU A 35 -4.52 -9.62 14.36
N PRO A 36 -4.99 -10.00 13.16
CA PRO A 36 -6.09 -9.28 12.53
C PRO A 36 -7.41 -9.50 13.27
N VAL A 37 -8.00 -8.40 13.74
CA VAL A 37 -9.38 -8.37 14.27
C VAL A 37 -10.28 -7.80 13.19
N PHE A 38 -11.21 -8.60 12.69
CA PHE A 38 -12.07 -8.19 11.58
C PHE A 38 -13.48 -8.79 11.67
N THR A 39 -14.39 -8.16 10.95
CA THR A 39 -15.73 -8.69 10.65
C THR A 39 -15.88 -8.81 9.14
N ILE A 40 -16.65 -9.81 8.71
CA ILE A 40 -16.91 -10.06 7.29
C ILE A 40 -18.40 -10.36 7.10
N GLN A 41 -18.99 -9.76 6.08
CA GLN A 41 -20.39 -9.96 5.73
C GLN A 41 -20.54 -10.04 4.21
N GLU A 42 -21.17 -11.09 3.71
CA GLU A 42 -21.57 -11.16 2.30
C GLU A 42 -22.65 -10.12 2.00
N ILE A 43 -22.47 -9.42 0.89
CA ILE A 43 -23.38 -8.36 0.44
C ILE A 43 -23.79 -8.59 -1.01
N GLU A 44 -24.91 -7.97 -1.43
CA GLU A 44 -25.34 -7.98 -2.82
C GLU A 44 -24.32 -7.23 -3.71
N ASP A 45 -23.93 -7.84 -4.83
CA ASP A 45 -23.05 -7.21 -5.81
C ASP A 45 -23.83 -6.27 -6.74
N LEU A 46 -23.93 -5.00 -6.33
CA LEU A 46 -24.59 -3.95 -7.11
C LEU A 46 -23.75 -3.44 -8.28
N TYR A 47 -22.45 -3.79 -8.33
CA TYR A 47 -21.52 -3.34 -9.38
C TYR A 47 -21.58 -4.24 -10.61
N SER A 48 -21.91 -5.50 -10.44
CA SER A 48 -22.04 -6.48 -11.51
C SER A 48 -23.13 -7.51 -11.20
N PRO A 49 -24.42 -7.14 -11.29
CA PRO A 49 -25.53 -8.03 -10.93
C PRO A 49 -25.60 -9.31 -11.79
N GLU A 50 -24.96 -9.30 -12.96
CA GLU A 50 -24.90 -10.45 -13.88
C GLU A 50 -23.69 -11.36 -13.58
N ASN A 51 -22.78 -10.93 -12.73
CA ASN A 51 -21.61 -11.71 -12.33
C ASN A 51 -21.99 -12.63 -11.14
N SER A 52 -21.42 -13.81 -11.14
CA SER A 52 -21.60 -14.78 -10.05
C SER A 52 -20.50 -14.72 -8.98
N ASP A 53 -19.70 -13.66 -8.97
CA ASP A 53 -18.70 -13.43 -7.92
C ASP A 53 -19.37 -13.28 -6.55
N THR A 54 -18.66 -13.69 -5.49
CA THR A 54 -19.09 -13.37 -4.14
C THR A 54 -18.45 -12.05 -3.71
N LEU A 55 -19.27 -11.09 -3.27
CA LEU A 55 -18.80 -9.82 -2.73
C LEU A 55 -19.05 -9.77 -1.23
N LYS A 56 -18.00 -9.44 -0.46
CA LYS A 56 -18.09 -9.34 1.00
C LYS A 56 -17.58 -7.98 1.47
N LEU A 57 -18.33 -7.35 2.38
CA LEU A 57 -17.87 -6.20 3.14
C LEU A 57 -16.97 -6.71 4.27
N VAL A 58 -15.77 -6.22 4.32
CA VAL A 58 -14.78 -6.51 5.36
C VAL A 58 -14.53 -5.24 6.16
N SER A 59 -14.50 -5.35 7.49
CA SER A 59 -14.11 -4.27 8.38
C SER A 59 -13.08 -4.79 9.34
N PHE A 60 -11.89 -4.21 9.37
CA PHE A 60 -10.80 -4.63 10.26
C PHE A 60 -10.26 -3.47 11.09
N GLU A 61 -9.72 -3.80 12.26
CA GLU A 61 -9.11 -2.82 13.15
C GLU A 61 -7.65 -2.55 12.74
N SER A 62 -7.29 -1.28 12.70
CA SER A 62 -5.95 -0.81 12.37
C SER A 62 -5.65 0.48 13.13
N ARG A 63 -4.68 0.44 14.07
CA ARG A 63 -4.27 1.61 14.87
C ARG A 63 -5.45 2.35 15.52
N GLY A 64 -6.36 1.61 16.13
CA GLY A 64 -7.53 2.16 16.84
C GLY A 64 -8.68 2.63 15.94
N ASP A 65 -8.52 2.60 14.64
CA ASP A 65 -9.56 2.91 13.66
C ASP A 65 -10.09 1.65 12.98
N LYS A 66 -11.23 1.77 12.30
CA LYS A 66 -11.79 0.72 11.45
C LYS A 66 -11.57 1.05 9.98
N VAL A 67 -10.84 0.18 9.30
CA VAL A 67 -10.69 0.23 7.85
C VAL A 67 -11.76 -0.63 7.21
N GLN A 68 -12.41 -0.07 6.17
CA GLN A 68 -13.41 -0.77 5.37
C GLN A 68 -12.79 -1.25 4.07
N ALA A 69 -13.16 -2.45 3.65
CA ALA A 69 -12.72 -3.03 2.39
C ALA A 69 -13.83 -3.85 1.73
N LEU A 70 -13.72 -4.06 0.42
CA LEU A 70 -14.55 -4.99 -0.34
C LEU A 70 -13.68 -6.18 -0.78
N LEU A 71 -14.05 -7.38 -0.33
CA LEU A 71 -13.46 -8.62 -0.79
C LEU A 71 -14.33 -9.22 -1.89
N ARG A 72 -13.82 -9.24 -3.11
CA ARG A 72 -14.44 -9.89 -4.27
C ARG A 72 -13.75 -11.24 -4.51
N ILE A 73 -14.53 -12.30 -4.58
CA ILE A 73 -14.06 -13.68 -4.80
C ILE A 73 -14.63 -14.17 -6.12
N PRO A 74 -13.80 -14.61 -7.08
CA PRO A 74 -14.25 -15.15 -8.35
C PRO A 74 -15.15 -16.38 -8.20
N ALA A 75 -16.22 -16.46 -9.00
CA ALA A 75 -17.19 -17.56 -8.95
C ALA A 75 -16.63 -18.94 -9.32
N ASN A 76 -15.63 -18.97 -10.20
CA ASN A 76 -15.16 -20.22 -10.84
C ASN A 76 -13.86 -20.75 -10.24
N VAL A 77 -13.72 -20.68 -8.92
CA VAL A 77 -12.53 -21.18 -8.24
C VAL A 77 -12.80 -22.56 -7.65
N SER A 78 -12.06 -23.57 -8.11
CA SER A 78 -12.19 -24.95 -7.63
C SER A 78 -11.44 -25.25 -6.32
N SER A 79 -10.62 -24.29 -5.87
CA SER A 79 -9.79 -24.32 -4.66
C SER A 79 -9.60 -22.87 -4.17
N SER A 80 -8.64 -22.63 -3.28
CA SER A 80 -8.29 -21.26 -2.87
C SER A 80 -7.76 -20.42 -4.04
N SER A 81 -8.20 -19.15 -4.10
CA SER A 81 -7.78 -18.16 -5.10
C SER A 81 -6.47 -17.50 -4.73
N PRO A 82 -5.64 -17.11 -5.69
CA PRO A 82 -4.64 -16.07 -5.44
C PRO A 82 -5.32 -14.75 -5.05
N GLY A 83 -4.71 -14.02 -4.13
CA GLY A 83 -5.26 -12.77 -3.60
C GLY A 83 -4.48 -11.53 -4.05
N VAL A 84 -5.20 -10.46 -4.37
CA VAL A 84 -4.63 -9.15 -4.70
C VAL A 84 -5.21 -8.10 -3.75
N ILE A 85 -4.34 -7.39 -3.03
CA ILE A 85 -4.73 -6.18 -2.31
C ILE A 85 -4.77 -5.05 -3.33
N LEU A 86 -5.93 -4.40 -3.49
CA LEU A 86 -6.15 -3.36 -4.48
C LEU A 86 -6.27 -2.00 -3.81
N LEU A 87 -5.37 -1.08 -4.17
CA LEU A 87 -5.30 0.27 -3.61
C LEU A 87 -5.73 1.30 -4.64
N PRO A 88 -6.89 1.95 -4.44
CA PRO A 88 -7.37 3.01 -5.32
C PRO A 88 -6.45 4.22 -5.39
N GLY A 89 -6.59 5.02 -6.45
CA GLY A 89 -5.98 6.35 -6.51
C GLY A 89 -6.61 7.33 -5.51
N ALA A 90 -5.97 8.50 -5.33
CA ALA A 90 -6.49 9.54 -4.46
C ALA A 90 -7.91 9.99 -4.87
N GLY A 91 -8.80 10.10 -3.89
CA GLY A 91 -10.21 10.48 -4.09
C GLY A 91 -11.12 9.35 -4.56
N VAL A 92 -10.61 8.11 -4.69
CA VAL A 92 -11.38 6.96 -5.12
C VAL A 92 -11.63 6.04 -3.92
N SER A 93 -12.89 5.66 -3.70
CA SER A 93 -13.28 4.71 -2.66
C SER A 93 -13.15 3.25 -3.15
N LYS A 94 -13.26 2.29 -2.21
CA LYS A 94 -13.32 0.87 -2.53
C LYS A 94 -14.44 0.52 -3.53
N GLU A 95 -15.55 1.27 -3.51
CA GLU A 95 -16.65 1.13 -4.46
C GLU A 95 -16.26 1.64 -5.86
N GLY A 96 -15.56 2.78 -5.90
CA GLY A 96 -15.10 3.40 -7.14
C GLY A 96 -14.12 2.52 -7.92
N GLU A 97 -13.36 1.69 -7.21
CA GLU A 97 -12.34 0.80 -7.79
C GLU A 97 -12.91 -0.57 -8.24
N GLN A 98 -14.20 -0.82 -8.07
CA GLN A 98 -14.78 -2.12 -8.43
C GLN A 98 -14.68 -2.45 -9.92
N GLY A 99 -14.50 -1.46 -10.78
CA GLY A 99 -14.21 -1.69 -12.21
C GLY A 99 -12.97 -2.56 -12.42
N LEU A 100 -11.84 -2.18 -11.83
CA LEU A 100 -10.60 -2.95 -11.91
C LEU A 100 -10.69 -4.26 -11.11
N ALA A 101 -11.34 -4.25 -9.94
CA ALA A 101 -11.56 -5.46 -9.16
C ALA A 101 -12.33 -6.55 -9.95
N MET A 102 -13.34 -6.18 -10.73
CA MET A 102 -14.06 -7.10 -11.62
C MET A 102 -13.19 -7.62 -12.77
N GLU A 103 -12.32 -6.80 -13.34
CA GLU A 103 -11.37 -7.27 -14.36
C GLU A 103 -10.40 -8.31 -13.78
N LEU A 104 -9.88 -8.09 -12.57
CA LEU A 104 -9.03 -9.06 -11.85
C LEU A 104 -9.79 -10.34 -11.52
N SER A 105 -11.06 -10.23 -11.10
CA SER A 105 -11.91 -11.40 -10.84
C SER A 105 -12.12 -12.25 -12.10
N LYS A 106 -12.36 -11.63 -13.26
CA LYS A 106 -12.47 -12.35 -14.58
C LYS A 106 -11.17 -13.10 -14.94
N MET A 107 -10.03 -12.66 -14.41
CA MET A 107 -8.73 -13.35 -14.57
C MET A 107 -8.51 -14.45 -13.52
N GLY A 108 -9.42 -14.60 -12.54
CA GLY A 108 -9.36 -15.63 -11.48
C GLY A 108 -8.68 -15.19 -10.18
N TYR A 109 -8.48 -13.89 -9.98
CA TYR A 109 -7.87 -13.33 -8.77
C TYR A 109 -8.93 -12.77 -7.83
N ALA A 110 -8.91 -13.17 -6.56
CA ALA A 110 -9.67 -12.50 -5.53
C ALA A 110 -9.04 -11.14 -5.23
N THR A 111 -9.87 -10.13 -4.92
CA THR A 111 -9.38 -8.78 -4.62
C THR A 111 -9.90 -8.28 -3.29
N LEU A 112 -9.02 -7.73 -2.46
CA LEU A 112 -9.39 -6.96 -1.27
C LEU A 112 -9.13 -5.48 -1.56
N THR A 113 -10.17 -4.73 -1.89
CA THR A 113 -10.08 -3.30 -2.20
C THR A 113 -10.33 -2.46 -0.96
N LEU A 114 -9.37 -1.65 -0.55
CA LEU A 114 -9.42 -0.87 0.69
C LEU A 114 -9.99 0.54 0.47
N ASP A 115 -10.74 1.03 1.47
CA ASP A 115 -10.83 2.49 1.68
C ASP A 115 -9.55 2.97 2.35
N GLN A 116 -8.79 3.77 1.65
CA GLN A 116 -7.59 4.37 2.21
C GLN A 116 -7.95 5.55 3.10
N ARG A 117 -7.16 5.77 4.17
CA ARG A 117 -7.29 6.96 5.02
C ARG A 117 -7.23 8.21 4.18
N ASN A 118 -7.98 9.24 4.55
CA ASN A 118 -8.09 10.48 3.80
C ASN A 118 -8.37 10.26 2.30
N GLN A 119 -9.06 9.15 1.96
CA GLN A 119 -9.34 8.74 0.57
C GLN A 119 -8.06 8.68 -0.31
N GLY A 120 -6.94 8.25 0.26
CA GLY A 120 -5.67 8.17 -0.44
C GLY A 120 -5.04 9.53 -0.79
N ALA A 121 -5.62 10.64 -0.35
CA ALA A 121 -5.05 11.96 -0.55
C ALA A 121 -3.93 12.24 0.47
N ILE A 122 -2.82 12.80 -0.02
CA ILE A 122 -1.64 13.12 0.76
C ILE A 122 -1.73 14.56 1.26
N ASN A 123 -1.45 14.76 2.55
CA ASN A 123 -1.26 16.07 3.18
C ASN A 123 0.15 16.16 3.77
N ILE A 124 1.13 16.27 2.90
CA ILE A 124 2.55 16.15 3.25
C ILE A 124 3.00 17.11 4.36
N ASP A 125 2.48 18.34 4.37
CA ASP A 125 2.83 19.35 5.38
C ASP A 125 2.23 18.98 6.75
N GLY A 126 0.97 18.53 6.78
CA GLY A 126 0.31 18.07 8.00
C GLY A 126 0.96 16.80 8.57
N ASP A 127 1.36 15.89 7.71
CA ASP A 127 2.04 14.65 8.12
C ASP A 127 3.47 14.93 8.62
N LEU A 128 4.18 15.90 8.05
CA LEU A 128 5.45 16.36 8.59
C LEU A 128 5.30 16.97 9.99
N GLU A 129 4.22 17.73 10.25
CA GLU A 129 3.93 18.27 11.58
C GLU A 129 3.64 17.15 12.60
N LEU A 130 2.90 16.11 12.20
CA LEU A 130 2.69 14.92 13.04
C LEU A 130 4.01 14.22 13.33
N PHE A 131 4.83 13.98 12.32
CA PHE A 131 6.16 13.37 12.46
C PHE A 131 7.04 14.12 13.48
N ARG A 132 7.11 15.46 13.38
CA ARG A 132 7.88 16.31 14.31
C ARG A 132 7.35 16.32 15.74
N ALA A 133 6.08 15.98 15.90
CA ALA A 133 5.43 15.87 17.21
C ALA A 133 5.49 14.46 17.80
N ASP A 134 6.27 13.54 17.21
CA ASP A 134 6.30 12.11 17.54
C ASP A 134 4.91 11.45 17.49
N LEU A 135 4.04 11.95 16.62
CA LEU A 135 2.75 11.36 16.30
C LEU A 135 2.83 10.59 14.97
N GLU A 136 2.02 9.54 14.84
CA GLU A 136 2.05 8.70 13.64
C GLU A 136 1.44 9.43 12.44
N PRO A 137 2.22 9.71 11.35
CA PRO A 137 1.73 10.33 10.13
C PRO A 137 0.65 9.50 9.45
N VAL A 138 -0.29 10.16 8.78
CA VAL A 138 -1.39 9.47 8.08
C VAL A 138 -0.85 8.57 6.96
N GLU A 139 0.23 8.95 6.28
CA GLU A 139 0.87 8.12 5.27
C GLU A 139 1.47 6.83 5.86
N TYR A 140 2.00 6.87 7.10
CA TYR A 140 2.45 5.64 7.80
C TYR A 140 1.27 4.73 8.13
N LEU A 141 0.16 5.32 8.59
CA LEU A 141 -1.06 4.58 8.85
C LEU A 141 -1.63 3.94 7.58
N MET A 142 -1.54 4.60 6.41
CA MET A 142 -1.95 4.02 5.12
C MET A 142 -1.11 2.79 4.76
N VAL A 143 0.21 2.85 4.95
CA VAL A 143 1.09 1.70 4.75
C VAL A 143 0.73 0.58 5.73
N TYR A 144 0.56 0.91 7.03
CA TYR A 144 0.19 -0.08 8.04
C TYR A 144 -1.14 -0.77 7.74
N ASP A 145 -2.15 -0.03 7.24
CA ASP A 145 -3.44 -0.57 6.82
C ASP A 145 -3.29 -1.62 5.71
N VAL A 146 -2.36 -1.43 4.78
CA VAL A 146 -2.07 -2.41 3.71
C VAL A 146 -1.44 -3.68 4.30
N LEU A 147 -0.52 -3.55 5.26
CA LEU A 147 0.07 -4.71 5.95
C LEU A 147 -1.00 -5.49 6.72
N LYS A 148 -1.92 -4.79 7.41
CA LYS A 148 -3.07 -5.41 8.08
C LYS A 148 -4.04 -6.06 7.10
N ALA A 149 -4.22 -5.47 5.92
CA ALA A 149 -5.03 -6.06 4.85
C ALA A 149 -4.42 -7.37 4.33
N ALA A 150 -3.10 -7.46 4.25
CA ALA A 150 -2.41 -8.71 3.91
C ALA A 150 -2.69 -9.81 4.95
N ASP A 151 -2.62 -9.47 6.24
CA ASP A 151 -2.96 -10.41 7.33
C ASP A 151 -4.41 -10.87 7.23
N VAL A 152 -5.35 -9.93 7.04
CA VAL A 152 -6.79 -10.23 6.90
C VAL A 152 -7.06 -11.12 5.68
N LEU A 153 -6.42 -10.83 4.55
CA LEU A 153 -6.60 -11.58 3.32
C LEU A 153 -6.03 -13.00 3.44
N SER A 154 -4.87 -13.16 4.07
CA SER A 154 -4.17 -14.44 4.22
C SER A 154 -4.93 -15.49 5.04
N VAL A 155 -5.82 -15.05 5.93
CA VAL A 155 -6.60 -15.96 6.80
C VAL A 155 -8.00 -16.28 6.23
N GLN A 156 -8.34 -15.76 5.04
CA GLN A 156 -9.61 -16.08 4.41
C GLN A 156 -9.59 -17.51 3.83
N PRO A 157 -10.64 -18.30 4.08
CA PRO A 157 -10.64 -19.72 3.63
C PRO A 157 -10.66 -19.90 2.11
N GLU A 158 -11.08 -18.87 1.37
CA GLU A 158 -11.10 -18.87 -0.09
C GLU A 158 -9.77 -18.41 -0.73
N ILE A 159 -8.81 -17.96 0.07
CA ILE A 159 -7.55 -17.36 -0.39
C ILE A 159 -6.37 -18.30 -0.14
N ASP A 160 -5.46 -18.35 -1.09
CA ASP A 160 -4.16 -19.00 -0.93
C ASP A 160 -3.15 -17.99 -0.35
N PRO A 161 -2.75 -18.13 0.93
CA PRO A 161 -1.85 -17.19 1.58
C PRO A 161 -0.43 -17.16 0.97
N GLU A 162 -0.05 -18.21 0.22
CA GLU A 162 1.24 -18.25 -0.47
C GLU A 162 1.22 -17.53 -1.83
N ARG A 163 0.05 -17.05 -2.27
CA ARG A 163 -0.15 -16.38 -3.56
C ARG A 163 -0.83 -15.03 -3.39
N LEU A 164 -0.13 -14.11 -2.72
CA LEU A 164 -0.61 -12.74 -2.47
C LEU A 164 0.25 -11.73 -3.25
N ALA A 165 -0.39 -10.69 -3.78
CA ALA A 165 0.26 -9.53 -4.39
C ALA A 165 -0.48 -8.25 -4.00
N VAL A 166 0.16 -7.10 -4.25
CA VAL A 166 -0.48 -5.80 -4.11
C VAL A 166 -0.49 -5.08 -5.46
N LEU A 167 -1.59 -4.42 -5.77
CA LEU A 167 -1.76 -3.58 -6.95
C LEU A 167 -2.31 -2.23 -6.53
N GLY A 168 -1.77 -1.15 -7.08
CA GLY A 168 -2.27 0.18 -6.77
C GLY A 168 -2.20 1.15 -7.94
N GLU A 169 -3.16 2.07 -7.98
CA GLU A 169 -3.20 3.16 -8.95
C GLU A 169 -2.72 4.48 -8.33
N SER A 170 -1.94 5.26 -9.07
CA SER A 170 -1.54 6.61 -8.66
C SER A 170 -0.93 6.61 -7.25
N ASN A 171 -1.51 7.34 -6.29
CA ASN A 171 -1.07 7.31 -4.88
C ASN A 171 -1.21 5.92 -4.25
N GLY A 172 -2.25 5.16 -4.59
CA GLY A 172 -2.36 3.77 -4.16
C GLY A 172 -1.17 2.92 -4.60
N GLY A 173 -0.63 3.19 -5.80
CA GLY A 173 0.59 2.55 -6.30
C GLY A 173 1.83 2.88 -5.47
N ARG A 174 1.93 4.10 -4.93
CA ARG A 174 3.01 4.50 -4.01
C ARG A 174 2.98 3.69 -2.72
N PHE A 175 1.81 3.61 -2.08
CA PHE A 175 1.64 2.80 -0.87
C PHE A 175 1.82 1.31 -1.14
N ALA A 176 1.42 0.83 -2.33
CA ALA A 176 1.66 -0.54 -2.75
C ALA A 176 3.15 -0.90 -2.81
N ILE A 177 3.98 -0.03 -3.40
CA ILE A 177 5.44 -0.24 -3.49
C ILE A 177 6.07 -0.31 -2.09
N ILE A 178 5.76 0.67 -1.22
CA ILE A 178 6.26 0.71 0.16
C ILE A 178 5.84 -0.56 0.91
N SER A 179 4.55 -0.91 0.86
CA SER A 179 4.02 -2.07 1.57
C SER A 179 4.62 -3.39 1.08
N CYS A 180 4.84 -3.54 -0.24
CA CYS A 180 5.49 -4.73 -0.79
C CYS A 180 6.92 -4.91 -0.29
N ALA A 181 7.66 -3.81 -0.11
CA ALA A 181 9.00 -3.84 0.45
C ALA A 181 9.04 -4.22 1.95
N LEU A 182 7.93 -3.98 2.68
CA LEU A 182 7.81 -4.24 4.12
C LEU A 182 7.12 -5.57 4.44
N GLU A 183 6.44 -6.20 3.47
CA GLU A 183 5.65 -7.41 3.65
C GLU A 183 6.19 -8.58 2.80
N PRO A 184 7.03 -9.45 3.38
CA PRO A 184 7.67 -10.54 2.63
C PRO A 184 6.71 -11.60 2.07
N SER A 185 5.46 -11.65 2.55
CA SER A 185 4.45 -12.57 2.02
C SER A 185 3.95 -12.19 0.63
N LEU A 186 4.07 -10.89 0.25
CA LEU A 186 3.69 -10.39 -1.05
C LEU A 186 4.71 -10.80 -2.13
N LYS A 187 4.26 -11.50 -3.16
CA LYS A 187 5.10 -11.98 -4.28
C LYS A 187 5.53 -10.87 -5.23
N GLY A 188 4.85 -9.73 -5.17
CA GLY A 188 5.19 -8.55 -5.95
C GLY A 188 4.16 -7.44 -5.87
N VAL A 189 4.51 -6.36 -6.52
CA VAL A 189 3.70 -5.14 -6.64
C VAL A 189 3.49 -4.75 -8.09
N ILE A 190 2.27 -4.36 -8.43
CA ILE A 190 1.93 -3.74 -9.71
C ILE A 190 1.48 -2.32 -9.45
N GLY A 191 2.24 -1.34 -9.95
CA GLY A 191 1.90 0.07 -9.90
C GLY A 191 1.38 0.56 -11.26
N ILE A 192 0.17 1.12 -11.29
CA ILE A 192 -0.42 1.72 -12.48
C ILE A 192 -0.40 3.24 -12.32
N SER A 193 0.12 3.96 -13.32
CA SER A 193 0.19 5.43 -13.31
C SER A 193 0.80 5.99 -12.02
N THR A 194 1.89 5.42 -11.56
CA THR A 194 2.55 5.77 -10.28
C THR A 194 4.05 5.97 -10.45
N SER A 195 4.66 6.61 -9.47
CA SER A 195 6.12 6.83 -9.37
C SER A 195 6.50 7.19 -7.94
N GLY A 196 7.78 7.15 -7.62
CA GLY A 196 8.33 7.85 -6.45
C GLY A 196 8.45 9.36 -6.66
N TYR A 197 8.93 10.03 -5.62
CA TYR A 197 9.11 11.49 -5.61
C TYR A 197 10.53 11.93 -5.99
N GLY A 198 11.50 11.01 -5.98
CA GLY A 198 12.91 11.33 -6.25
C GLY A 198 13.61 12.02 -5.08
N THR A 199 13.13 11.87 -3.86
CA THR A 199 13.72 12.50 -2.67
C THR A 199 15.19 12.07 -2.48
N GLY A 200 15.54 10.84 -2.88
CA GLY A 200 16.92 10.32 -2.81
C GLY A 200 17.93 11.03 -3.72
N GLU A 201 17.47 11.81 -4.70
CA GLU A 201 18.34 12.63 -5.58
C GLU A 201 18.81 13.92 -4.89
N LEU A 202 18.15 14.30 -3.79
CA LEU A 202 18.55 15.47 -3.00
C LEU A 202 19.85 15.16 -2.25
N ASP A 203 20.80 16.10 -2.30
CA ASP A 203 22.04 16.00 -1.53
C ASP A 203 21.74 16.27 -0.04
N PRO A 204 21.85 15.26 0.83
CA PRO A 204 21.46 15.41 2.25
C PRO A 204 22.30 16.47 2.98
N VAL A 205 23.51 16.77 2.51
CA VAL A 205 24.39 17.79 3.10
C VAL A 205 23.85 19.21 2.81
N LYS A 206 23.08 19.36 1.73
CA LYS A 206 22.51 20.64 1.32
C LYS A 206 21.08 20.85 1.81
N VAL A 207 20.47 19.82 2.39
CA VAL A 207 19.12 19.95 2.94
C VAL A 207 19.21 20.64 4.29
N ALA A 208 18.60 21.82 4.40
CA ALA A 208 18.64 22.64 5.61
C ALA A 208 17.83 22.03 6.77
N ASP A 209 16.81 21.23 6.46
CA ASP A 209 15.91 20.59 7.40
C ASP A 209 16.05 19.05 7.32
N SER A 210 16.88 18.51 8.23
CA SER A 210 17.18 17.08 8.26
C SER A 210 15.99 16.22 8.68
N GLU A 211 15.09 16.73 9.52
CA GLU A 211 13.86 16.03 9.93
C GLU A 211 12.88 15.91 8.76
N ALA A 212 12.61 17.02 8.07
CA ALA A 212 11.79 16.99 6.87
C ALA A 212 12.37 16.06 5.80
N TYR A 213 13.69 16.05 5.63
CA TYR A 213 14.34 15.15 4.69
C TYR A 213 14.15 13.66 5.07
N GLN A 214 14.29 13.32 6.35
CA GLN A 214 14.03 11.95 6.83
C GLN A 214 12.59 11.55 6.61
N PHE A 215 11.64 12.43 6.97
CA PHE A 215 10.22 12.19 6.75
C PHE A 215 9.90 11.99 5.26
N TYR A 216 10.33 12.91 4.38
CA TYR A 216 10.07 12.78 2.94
C TYR A 216 10.66 11.53 2.34
N ARG A 217 11.83 11.10 2.78
CA ARG A 217 12.40 9.82 2.36
C ARG A 217 11.57 8.63 2.82
N SER A 218 11.02 8.69 4.02
CA SER A 218 10.25 7.59 4.58
C SER A 218 8.90 7.34 3.91
N VAL A 219 8.38 8.35 3.20
CA VAL A 219 7.12 8.26 2.42
C VAL A 219 7.36 8.20 0.91
N ASP A 220 8.62 8.25 0.47
CA ASP A 220 8.98 8.14 -0.94
C ASP A 220 9.18 6.67 -1.34
N PRO A 221 8.36 6.11 -2.25
CA PRO A 221 8.54 4.75 -2.78
C PRO A 221 9.96 4.46 -3.27
N ASP A 222 10.65 5.46 -3.85
CA ASP A 222 12.01 5.27 -4.37
C ASP A 222 13.01 4.85 -3.26
N THR A 223 12.75 5.20 -2.00
CA THR A 223 13.56 4.78 -0.85
C THR A 223 13.51 3.26 -0.60
N TYR A 224 12.43 2.60 -1.01
CA TYR A 224 12.15 1.19 -0.72
C TYR A 224 12.51 0.23 -1.86
N LEU A 225 12.88 0.74 -3.03
CA LEU A 225 13.06 -0.08 -4.23
C LEU A 225 14.10 -1.20 -4.07
N SER A 226 15.16 -0.96 -3.30
CA SER A 226 16.17 -1.99 -2.98
C SER A 226 15.69 -3.05 -1.99
N ALA A 227 14.58 -2.80 -1.29
CA ALA A 227 13.97 -3.74 -0.35
C ALA A 227 12.80 -4.53 -0.97
N VAL A 228 12.38 -4.22 -2.21
CA VAL A 228 11.35 -4.98 -2.93
C VAL A 228 11.82 -6.40 -3.29
N PRO A 229 13.05 -6.63 -3.81
CA PRO A 229 13.48 -7.99 -4.10
C PRO A 229 13.53 -8.89 -2.84
N PRO A 230 13.19 -10.19 -2.94
CA PRO A 230 12.99 -10.96 -4.18
C PRO A 230 11.61 -10.79 -4.82
N SER A 231 10.71 -10.00 -4.24
CA SER A 231 9.41 -9.68 -4.83
C SER A 231 9.59 -8.87 -6.12
N ARG A 232 8.64 -9.02 -7.06
CA ARG A 232 8.75 -8.40 -8.37
C ARG A 232 8.06 -7.04 -8.41
N LEU A 233 8.75 -6.01 -8.92
CA LEU A 233 8.17 -4.71 -9.23
C LEU A 233 7.68 -4.67 -10.68
N VAL A 234 6.43 -4.27 -10.89
CA VAL A 234 5.85 -4.04 -12.21
C VAL A 234 5.28 -2.63 -12.26
N LEU A 235 5.65 -1.84 -13.26
CA LEU A 235 5.04 -0.55 -13.55
C LEU A 235 4.31 -0.61 -14.90
N ILE A 236 3.05 -0.14 -14.92
CA ILE A 236 2.26 0.03 -16.14
C ILE A 236 1.88 1.50 -16.22
N HIS A 237 2.37 2.19 -17.26
CA HIS A 237 2.25 3.65 -17.32
C HIS A 237 1.90 4.13 -18.73
N SER A 238 1.08 5.16 -18.85
CA SER A 238 0.80 5.80 -20.13
C SER A 238 1.92 6.78 -20.50
N PHE A 239 2.32 6.80 -21.77
CA PHE A 239 3.25 7.81 -22.28
C PHE A 239 2.73 9.24 -22.14
N ASN A 240 1.42 9.40 -22.19
CA ASN A 240 0.74 10.70 -22.19
C ASN A 240 0.02 10.99 -20.87
N ASP A 241 0.44 10.34 -19.77
CA ASP A 241 -0.08 10.65 -18.44
C ASP A 241 0.28 12.09 -18.06
N THR A 242 -0.74 12.93 -17.82
CA THR A 242 -0.59 14.35 -17.50
C THR A 242 -0.61 14.63 -16.01
N VAL A 243 -0.84 13.64 -15.15
CA VAL A 243 -0.85 13.76 -13.69
C VAL A 243 0.49 13.33 -13.11
N ILE A 244 0.95 12.13 -13.45
CA ILE A 244 2.28 11.64 -13.11
C ILE A 244 2.98 11.35 -14.45
N SER A 245 4.02 12.12 -14.75
CA SER A 245 4.69 12.00 -16.04
C SER A 245 5.36 10.64 -16.22
N HIS A 246 5.39 10.15 -17.46
CA HIS A 246 6.11 8.91 -17.80
C HIS A 246 7.60 8.97 -17.39
N GLU A 247 8.22 10.15 -17.45
CA GLU A 247 9.61 10.34 -17.02
C GLU A 247 9.81 10.03 -15.52
N MET A 248 8.85 10.45 -14.67
CA MET A 248 8.90 10.11 -13.23
C MET A 248 8.80 8.61 -13.01
N ALA A 249 7.88 7.93 -13.70
CA ALA A 249 7.74 6.48 -13.61
C ALA A 249 8.97 5.74 -14.13
N LEU A 250 9.57 6.22 -15.22
CA LEU A 250 10.81 5.66 -15.77
C LEU A 250 11.98 5.81 -14.80
N ARG A 251 12.11 6.96 -14.14
CA ARG A 251 13.12 7.17 -13.09
C ARG A 251 12.97 6.16 -11.96
N THR A 252 11.76 6.00 -11.42
CA THR A 252 11.48 5.00 -10.38
C THR A 252 11.82 3.59 -10.86
N PHE A 253 11.47 3.25 -12.11
CA PHE A 253 11.81 1.97 -12.69
C PHE A 253 13.31 1.76 -12.82
N ASP A 254 14.05 2.78 -13.27
CA ASP A 254 15.52 2.68 -13.45
C ASP A 254 16.23 2.48 -12.11
N LEU A 255 15.74 3.09 -11.02
CA LEU A 255 16.29 2.94 -9.66
C LEU A 255 16.01 1.55 -9.06
N ALA A 256 14.95 0.87 -9.49
CA ALA A 256 14.57 -0.43 -8.95
C ALA A 256 15.55 -1.53 -9.33
N GLU A 257 15.66 -2.56 -8.48
CA GLU A 257 16.45 -3.76 -8.73
C GLU A 257 15.60 -4.88 -9.35
N GLU A 258 16.25 -5.86 -9.96
CA GLU A 258 15.56 -7.05 -10.48
C GLU A 258 15.03 -7.95 -9.34
N PRO A 259 13.87 -8.62 -9.52
CA PRO A 259 13.11 -8.73 -10.77
C PRO A 259 12.11 -7.59 -10.98
N LYS A 260 12.13 -6.96 -12.15
CA LYS A 260 11.24 -5.85 -12.50
C LYS A 260 10.74 -5.90 -13.94
N ALA A 261 9.65 -5.19 -14.24
CA ALA A 261 9.15 -4.96 -15.59
C ALA A 261 8.45 -3.61 -15.70
N MET A 262 8.53 -2.98 -16.88
CA MET A 262 7.75 -1.80 -17.22
C MET A 262 7.01 -1.99 -18.53
N TYR A 263 5.75 -1.57 -18.55
CA TYR A 263 4.88 -1.61 -19.71
C TYR A 263 4.32 -0.23 -19.98
N ASN A 264 4.27 0.14 -21.26
CA ASN A 264 3.81 1.45 -21.67
C ASN A 264 2.49 1.32 -22.44
N ALA A 265 1.47 2.06 -21.98
CA ALA A 265 0.23 2.26 -22.71
C ALA A 265 0.34 3.52 -23.60
N THR A 266 -0.38 3.53 -24.71
CA THR A 266 -0.34 4.64 -25.68
C THR A 266 -1.47 5.65 -25.53
N GLU A 267 -2.48 5.31 -24.73
CA GLU A 267 -3.63 6.17 -24.45
C GLU A 267 -3.21 7.37 -23.60
N GLU A 268 -3.90 8.48 -23.77
CA GLU A 268 -3.81 9.64 -22.86
C GLU A 268 -4.66 9.39 -21.64
N THR A 269 -4.06 8.78 -20.60
CA THR A 269 -4.80 8.39 -19.41
C THR A 269 -3.94 8.47 -18.17
N HIS A 270 -4.60 8.69 -17.05
CA HIS A 270 -4.11 8.45 -15.71
C HIS A 270 -4.99 7.37 -15.08
N GLY A 271 -4.39 6.29 -14.59
CA GLY A 271 -5.07 5.11 -14.08
C GLY A 271 -5.22 3.98 -15.11
N TYR A 272 -5.96 2.95 -14.72
CA TYR A 272 -6.16 1.74 -15.52
C TYR A 272 -7.03 1.99 -16.75
N THR A 273 -6.64 1.34 -17.86
CA THR A 273 -7.48 1.19 -19.05
C THR A 273 -7.47 -0.25 -19.54
N ALA A 274 -8.49 -0.61 -20.33
CA ALA A 274 -8.62 -1.96 -20.88
C ALA A 274 -7.42 -2.41 -21.74
N SER A 275 -6.67 -1.48 -22.32
CA SER A 275 -5.45 -1.78 -23.10
C SER A 275 -4.32 -2.32 -22.23
N MET A 276 -4.34 -2.05 -20.93
CA MET A 276 -3.35 -2.54 -19.97
C MET A 276 -3.61 -4.00 -19.54
N ARG A 277 -4.81 -4.53 -19.82
CA ARG A 277 -5.22 -5.88 -19.42
C ARG A 277 -4.22 -6.97 -19.81
N PRO A 278 -3.66 -7.04 -21.03
CA PRO A 278 -2.70 -8.09 -21.37
C PRO A 278 -1.43 -8.08 -20.52
N TYR A 279 -1.00 -6.91 -20.05
CA TYR A 279 0.14 -6.77 -19.17
C TYR A 279 -0.19 -7.28 -17.77
N LEU A 280 -1.38 -6.95 -17.25
CA LEU A 280 -1.87 -7.47 -15.96
C LEU A 280 -1.98 -9.00 -16.00
N GLU A 281 -2.62 -9.58 -17.00
CA GLU A 281 -2.76 -11.04 -17.15
C GLU A 281 -1.38 -11.73 -17.14
N LYS A 282 -0.43 -11.19 -17.89
CA LYS A 282 0.93 -11.74 -17.95
C LYS A 282 1.64 -11.67 -16.60
N GLU A 283 1.66 -10.52 -15.97
CA GLU A 283 2.44 -10.32 -14.75
C GLU A 283 1.80 -10.99 -13.54
N LEU A 284 0.49 -10.93 -13.37
CA LEU A 284 -0.19 -11.67 -12.31
C LEU A 284 -0.01 -13.19 -12.45
N ALA A 285 -0.03 -13.72 -13.68
CA ALA A 285 0.28 -15.12 -13.91
C ALA A 285 1.74 -15.49 -13.58
N LEU A 286 2.68 -14.55 -13.61
CA LEU A 286 4.07 -14.75 -13.19
C LEU A 286 4.21 -14.67 -11.67
N LEU A 287 3.53 -13.71 -11.04
CA LEU A 287 3.61 -13.44 -9.61
C LEU A 287 2.91 -14.52 -8.76
N LEU A 288 1.75 -15.00 -9.22
CA LEU A 288 0.79 -15.75 -8.42
C LEU A 288 0.57 -17.19 -8.96
N LYS A 289 1.60 -17.76 -9.54
CA LYS A 289 1.60 -19.15 -10.03
C LYS A 289 1.39 -20.17 -8.91
#